data_15ab2e6be989de06756966e17ab41bbc
#
_entry.id   15ab2e6be989de06756966e17ab41bbc
#
_cell.length_a   1.000
_cell.length_b   1.000
_cell.length_c   1.000
_cell.angle_alpha   90.00
_cell.angle_beta   90.00
_cell.angle_gamma   90.00
#
_symmetry.space_group_name_H-M   'P 1'
#
loop_
_entity.id
_entity.type
_entity.pdbx_description
1 polymer ?
#
loop_
_entity_poly.entity_id
_entity_poly.type
_entity_poly.pdbx_seq_one_letter_code
_entity_poly.pdbx_strand_id
1 'polypeptide(L)'
;MRKEYDFSQGTRGKHSSKRIRIVGEVSSRDGLASRSNLVGTAGEYYVCAELCRLGYLALLTPKNNPLFDVVATNIDGTISVSIQVKTRSVRNTQGWKLGAQANPTETPGVPFIVLVNLHEGRLPDFYVYPYSEFVSRVSEIFNEYIVKPKRTGEPRKDPGFRWFNEVDLTDADRARINNWHPIISTLEGSNNKRSTLRRSSAP
;
A
#
# COMPACT_ATOMS: atom_id res chain seq x y z
N MET A 1 41.62 -14.42 -15.91
CA MET A 1 40.79 -15.62 -16.10
C MET A 1 40.45 -16.19 -14.73
N ARG A 2 39.18 -16.28 -14.35
CA ARG A 2 38.76 -16.99 -13.14
C ARG A 2 38.84 -18.48 -13.42
N LYS A 3 39.50 -19.27 -12.53
CA LYS A 3 39.54 -20.73 -12.61
C LYS A 3 38.13 -21.27 -12.56
N GLU A 4 37.74 -22.12 -13.49
CA GLU A 4 36.49 -22.89 -13.41
C GLU A 4 36.45 -23.69 -12.10
N TYR A 5 35.32 -23.67 -11.44
CA TYR A 5 35.13 -24.40 -10.17
C TYR A 5 34.70 -25.83 -10.50
N ASP A 6 35.55 -26.80 -10.17
CA ASP A 6 35.23 -28.22 -10.35
C ASP A 6 34.38 -28.74 -9.18
N PHE A 7 33.12 -29.07 -9.46
CA PHE A 7 32.16 -29.63 -8.50
C PHE A 7 32.10 -31.17 -8.53
N SER A 8 32.97 -31.85 -9.30
CA SER A 8 32.93 -33.32 -9.46
C SER A 8 33.13 -34.08 -8.16
N GLN A 9 33.80 -33.50 -7.16
CA GLN A 9 34.04 -34.02 -5.82
C GLN A 9 33.03 -33.52 -4.76
N GLY A 10 32.02 -32.76 -5.17
CA GLY A 10 30.99 -32.21 -4.29
C GLY A 10 30.07 -33.31 -3.75
N THR A 11 30.05 -33.51 -2.44
CA THR A 11 29.09 -34.41 -1.80
C THR A 11 27.71 -33.73 -1.78
N ARG A 12 26.82 -34.17 -2.65
CA ARG A 12 25.45 -33.68 -2.75
C ARG A 12 24.70 -34.04 -1.47
N GLY A 13 24.31 -33.02 -0.68
CA GLY A 13 23.24 -33.18 0.31
C GLY A 13 23.63 -33.91 1.61
N LYS A 14 24.77 -33.61 2.24
CA LYS A 14 25.14 -34.13 3.56
C LYS A 14 24.07 -33.88 4.66
N HIS A 15 23.01 -33.16 4.36
CA HIS A 15 21.89 -32.84 5.25
C HIS A 15 20.50 -33.19 4.71
N SER A 16 20.41 -33.90 3.56
CA SER A 16 19.13 -34.21 2.93
C SER A 16 18.28 -35.28 3.69
N SER A 17 18.85 -35.94 4.67
CA SER A 17 18.14 -36.93 5.49
C SER A 17 17.60 -36.42 6.82
N LYS A 18 17.91 -35.19 7.22
CA LYS A 18 17.29 -34.59 8.41
C LYS A 18 15.96 -33.98 8.05
N ARG A 19 14.86 -34.67 8.30
CA ARG A 19 13.54 -34.07 8.38
C ARG A 19 13.58 -33.04 9.50
N ILE A 20 13.60 -31.74 9.12
CA ILE A 20 13.38 -30.65 10.07
C ILE A 20 11.90 -30.73 10.46
N ARG A 21 11.59 -31.30 11.60
CA ARG A 21 10.29 -31.11 12.22
C ARG A 21 10.31 -29.74 12.87
N ILE A 22 9.65 -28.78 12.25
CA ILE A 22 9.31 -27.53 12.91
C ILE A 22 8.18 -27.85 13.88
N VAL A 23 8.55 -28.20 15.13
CA VAL A 23 7.60 -28.33 16.22
C VAL A 23 7.59 -26.97 16.92
N GLY A 24 6.73 -26.08 16.47
CA GLY A 24 6.33 -24.88 17.17
C GLY A 24 4.83 -24.92 17.34
N GLU A 25 4.33 -25.07 18.56
CA GLU A 25 2.97 -24.68 18.87
C GLU A 25 2.88 -23.17 18.67
N VAL A 26 2.37 -22.75 17.50
CA VAL A 26 2.02 -21.36 17.26
C VAL A 26 0.79 -21.12 18.12
N SER A 27 0.93 -20.35 19.20
CA SER A 27 -0.22 -19.90 19.98
C SER A 27 -1.22 -19.23 19.01
N SER A 28 -2.49 -19.51 19.18
CA SER A 28 -3.55 -19.05 18.25
C SER A 28 -3.59 -17.51 18.09
N ARG A 29 -3.06 -16.77 19.04
CA ARG A 29 -2.94 -15.30 18.99
C ARG A 29 -1.79 -14.83 18.11
N ASP A 30 -0.63 -15.49 18.18
CA ASP A 30 0.55 -15.15 17.36
C ASP A 30 0.29 -15.48 15.88
N GLY A 31 -0.45 -16.54 15.59
CA GLY A 31 -0.84 -16.90 14.23
C GLY A 31 -1.77 -15.88 13.56
N LEU A 32 -2.65 -15.22 14.32
CA LEU A 32 -3.54 -14.16 13.79
C LEU A 32 -2.77 -12.86 13.48
N ALA A 33 -1.87 -12.45 14.37
CA ALA A 33 -1.00 -11.28 14.14
C ALA A 33 -0.08 -11.51 12.93
N SER A 34 0.49 -12.71 12.77
CA SER A 34 1.32 -13.09 11.62
C SER A 34 0.54 -13.04 10.30
N ARG A 35 -0.71 -13.54 10.28
CA ARG A 35 -1.57 -13.48 9.08
C ARG A 35 -1.92 -12.05 8.67
N SER A 36 -2.21 -11.17 9.63
CA SER A 36 -2.48 -9.75 9.34
C SER A 36 -1.27 -9.07 8.70
N ASN A 37 -0.06 -9.35 9.20
CA ASN A 37 1.16 -8.81 8.64
C ASN A 37 1.41 -9.31 7.20
N LEU A 38 1.12 -10.58 6.91
CA LEU A 38 1.24 -11.13 5.56
C LEU A 38 0.26 -10.49 4.57
N VAL A 39 -0.97 -10.19 5.00
CA VAL A 39 -1.97 -9.48 4.17
C VAL A 39 -1.47 -8.08 3.82
N GLY A 40 -0.97 -7.32 4.80
CA GLY A 40 -0.38 -6.00 4.56
C GLY A 40 0.77 -6.07 3.56
N THR A 41 1.76 -6.93 3.84
CA THR A 41 2.93 -7.13 2.98
C THR A 41 2.55 -7.56 1.56
N ALA A 42 1.53 -8.43 1.40
CA ALA A 42 1.04 -8.81 0.07
C ALA A 42 0.54 -7.61 -0.72
N GLY A 43 -0.24 -6.70 -0.10
CA GLY A 43 -0.70 -5.49 -0.76
C GLY A 43 0.43 -4.56 -1.16
N GLU A 44 1.43 -4.38 -0.30
CA GLU A 44 2.63 -3.59 -0.59
C GLU A 44 3.38 -4.14 -1.82
N TYR A 45 3.58 -5.47 -1.90
CA TYR A 45 4.18 -6.11 -3.07
C TYR A 45 3.35 -5.92 -4.34
N TYR A 46 2.02 -6.02 -4.25
CA TYR A 46 1.15 -5.79 -5.40
C TYR A 46 1.23 -4.35 -5.90
N VAL A 47 1.29 -3.35 -5.02
CA VAL A 47 1.50 -1.94 -5.40
C VAL A 47 2.83 -1.76 -6.10
N CYS A 48 3.93 -2.32 -5.57
CA CYS A 48 5.23 -2.28 -6.23
C CYS A 48 5.19 -2.95 -7.62
N ALA A 49 4.60 -4.14 -7.70
CA ALA A 49 4.52 -4.88 -8.96
C ALA A 49 3.74 -4.12 -10.04
N GLU A 50 2.62 -3.48 -9.64
CA GLU A 50 1.81 -2.72 -10.57
C GLU A 50 2.51 -1.45 -11.07
N LEU A 51 3.18 -0.70 -10.18
CA LEU A 51 3.97 0.46 -10.58
C LEU A 51 5.16 0.06 -11.48
N CYS A 52 5.83 -1.04 -11.18
CA CYS A 52 6.88 -1.59 -12.05
C CYS A 52 6.35 -1.99 -13.43
N ARG A 53 5.16 -2.62 -13.49
CA ARG A 53 4.47 -2.96 -14.74
C ARG A 53 4.13 -1.71 -15.57
N LEU A 54 3.84 -0.60 -14.91
CA LEU A 54 3.58 0.70 -15.54
C LEU A 54 4.85 1.45 -15.95
N GLY A 55 6.05 0.90 -15.68
CA GLY A 55 7.33 1.46 -16.10
C GLY A 55 8.03 2.34 -15.07
N TYR A 56 7.61 2.31 -13.81
CA TYR A 56 8.21 3.08 -12.71
C TYR A 56 8.97 2.15 -11.75
N LEU A 57 10.10 2.59 -11.23
CA LEU A 57 10.78 1.85 -10.18
C LEU A 57 10.01 2.04 -8.87
N ALA A 58 9.59 0.95 -8.26
CA ALA A 58 8.92 0.97 -6.96
C ALA A 58 9.63 0.04 -5.97
N LEU A 59 9.86 0.53 -4.75
CA LEU A 59 10.63 -0.13 -3.71
C LEU A 59 9.83 -0.13 -2.40
N LEU A 60 9.87 -1.27 -1.69
CA LEU A 60 9.36 -1.35 -0.33
C LEU A 60 10.31 -0.63 0.63
N THR A 61 9.74 0.05 1.60
CA THR A 61 10.52 0.58 2.73
C THR A 61 10.82 -0.53 3.74
N PRO A 62 11.85 -0.35 4.61
CA PRO A 62 12.08 -1.28 5.70
C PRO A 62 10.82 -1.44 6.57
N LYS A 63 10.56 -2.65 7.05
CA LYS A 63 9.47 -2.92 7.98
C LYS A 63 9.54 -1.98 9.19
N ASN A 64 8.37 -1.53 9.63
CA ASN A 64 8.21 -0.55 10.73
C ASN A 64 8.59 0.89 10.37
N ASN A 65 8.69 1.25 9.09
CA ASN A 65 8.69 2.66 8.73
C ASN A 65 7.31 3.26 9.11
N PRO A 66 7.26 4.27 9.99
CA PRO A 66 5.99 4.81 10.47
C PRO A 66 5.31 5.73 9.45
N LEU A 67 5.98 6.13 8.38
CA LEU A 67 5.53 7.19 7.49
C LEU A 67 4.87 6.66 6.21
N PHE A 68 5.51 5.73 5.51
CA PHE A 68 5.04 5.21 4.23
C PHE A 68 5.59 3.81 3.96
N ASP A 69 4.94 3.07 3.07
CA ASP A 69 5.23 1.66 2.81
C ASP A 69 6.01 1.46 1.50
N VAL A 70 5.78 2.32 0.50
CA VAL A 70 6.39 2.22 -0.83
C VAL A 70 6.95 3.58 -1.27
N VAL A 71 8.09 3.56 -1.94
CA VAL A 71 8.64 4.69 -2.70
C VAL A 71 8.62 4.33 -4.18
N ALA A 72 8.03 5.17 -4.99
CA ALA A 72 8.10 5.06 -6.45
C ALA A 72 8.92 6.21 -7.04
N THR A 73 9.67 5.93 -8.12
CA THR A 73 10.46 6.93 -8.83
C THR A 73 10.31 6.76 -10.34
N ASN A 74 10.45 7.87 -11.07
CA ASN A 74 10.54 7.82 -12.52
C ASN A 74 11.85 7.15 -12.97
N ILE A 75 11.93 6.81 -14.26
CA ILE A 75 13.03 5.97 -14.79
C ILE A 75 14.41 6.63 -14.65
N ASP A 76 14.48 7.95 -14.67
CA ASP A 76 15.74 8.70 -14.51
C ASP A 76 16.06 9.03 -13.03
N GLY A 77 15.23 8.63 -12.10
CA GLY A 77 15.43 8.81 -10.66
C GLY A 77 15.32 10.25 -10.17
N THR A 78 14.80 11.17 -10.99
CA THR A 78 14.77 12.61 -10.66
C THR A 78 13.56 13.01 -9.84
N ILE A 79 12.48 12.23 -9.88
CA ILE A 79 11.26 12.46 -9.09
C ILE A 79 10.89 11.18 -8.36
N SER A 80 10.60 11.33 -7.09
CA SER A 80 10.13 10.23 -6.24
C SER A 80 8.87 10.63 -5.49
N VAL A 81 7.99 9.68 -5.24
CA VAL A 81 6.80 9.83 -4.42
C VAL A 81 6.72 8.74 -3.36
N SER A 82 6.22 9.10 -2.20
CA SER A 82 5.96 8.18 -1.09
C SER A 82 4.49 7.77 -1.10
N ILE A 83 4.22 6.50 -0.84
CA ILE A 83 2.90 5.90 -0.90
C ILE A 83 2.63 5.11 0.38
N GLN A 84 1.53 5.43 1.06
CA GLN A 84 0.98 4.61 2.13
C GLN A 84 0.12 3.51 1.52
N VAL A 85 0.20 2.29 2.03
CA VAL A 85 -0.63 1.17 1.56
C VAL A 85 -1.50 0.66 2.70
N LYS A 86 -2.78 0.45 2.43
CA LYS A 86 -3.71 -0.21 3.34
C LYS A 86 -4.39 -1.37 2.63
N THR A 87 -4.25 -2.56 3.17
CA THR A 87 -4.73 -3.79 2.53
C THR A 87 -5.84 -4.43 3.33
N ARG A 88 -6.91 -4.83 2.65
CA ARG A 88 -7.90 -5.72 3.22
C ARG A 88 -7.80 -7.13 2.62
N SER A 89 -7.99 -8.14 3.46
CA SER A 89 -7.96 -9.54 3.04
C SER A 89 -9.24 -9.92 2.29
N VAL A 90 -9.17 -10.99 1.50
CA VAL A 90 -10.31 -11.60 0.80
C VAL A 90 -11.52 -11.86 1.72
N ARG A 91 -11.26 -12.21 2.98
CA ARG A 91 -12.30 -12.52 3.98
C ARG A 91 -12.88 -11.29 4.66
N ASN A 92 -12.28 -10.11 4.49
CA ASN A 92 -12.75 -8.88 5.09
C ASN A 92 -13.74 -8.20 4.15
N THR A 93 -15.01 -8.32 4.45
CA THR A 93 -16.12 -7.69 3.71
C THR A 93 -16.49 -6.31 4.25
N GLN A 94 -15.90 -5.87 5.35
CA GLN A 94 -16.23 -4.59 5.98
C GLN A 94 -15.57 -3.42 5.27
N GLY A 95 -14.23 -3.43 5.14
CA GLY A 95 -13.46 -2.31 4.57
C GLY A 95 -12.04 -2.24 5.12
N TRP A 96 -11.46 -1.05 5.09
CA TRP A 96 -10.10 -0.79 5.58
C TRP A 96 -10.14 -0.12 6.94
N LYS A 97 -9.44 -0.72 7.90
CA LYS A 97 -9.24 -0.14 9.22
C LYS A 97 -8.03 0.80 9.18
N LEU A 98 -8.23 2.02 9.64
CA LEU A 98 -7.24 3.08 9.70
C LEU A 98 -6.92 3.39 11.16
N GLY A 99 -5.66 3.74 11.46
CA GLY A 99 -5.28 4.20 12.80
C GLY A 99 -5.97 5.51 13.17
N ALA A 100 -5.91 5.87 14.45
CA ALA A 100 -6.43 7.14 14.98
C ALA A 100 -5.78 8.37 14.29
N GLN A 101 -4.58 8.20 13.77
CA GLN A 101 -3.83 9.22 13.04
C GLN A 101 -4.29 9.45 11.59
N ALA A 102 -5.34 8.75 11.13
CA ALA A 102 -6.10 9.20 9.96
C ALA A 102 -6.89 10.49 10.28
N ASN A 103 -6.32 11.32 11.13
CA ASN A 103 -6.72 12.69 11.33
C ASN A 103 -6.17 13.56 10.20
N PRO A 104 -6.90 14.62 9.80
CA PRO A 104 -6.60 15.45 8.63
C PRO A 104 -5.28 16.23 8.70
N THR A 105 -4.48 16.10 9.72
CA THR A 105 -3.10 16.59 9.70
C THR A 105 -2.33 15.72 8.72
N GLU A 106 -2.16 16.26 7.53
CA GLU A 106 -1.30 15.77 6.48
C GLU A 106 -0.07 15.10 7.09
N THR A 107 0.13 13.83 6.79
CA THR A 107 1.41 13.21 7.12
C THR A 107 2.44 13.88 6.20
N PRO A 108 3.31 14.76 6.71
CA PRO A 108 4.26 15.47 5.87
C PRO A 108 5.07 14.46 5.06
N GLY A 109 5.12 14.63 3.74
CA GLY A 109 5.91 13.79 2.85
C GLY A 109 5.22 12.52 2.33
N VAL A 110 3.92 12.30 2.58
CA VAL A 110 3.15 11.19 1.97
C VAL A 110 2.03 11.74 1.07
N PRO A 111 2.30 11.94 -0.22
CA PRO A 111 1.32 12.54 -1.12
C PRO A 111 0.20 11.57 -1.55
N PHE A 112 0.38 10.25 -1.42
CA PHE A 112 -0.58 9.26 -1.90
C PHE A 112 -0.87 8.14 -0.91
N ILE A 113 -2.10 7.62 -0.98
CA ILE A 113 -2.49 6.37 -0.33
C ILE A 113 -3.15 5.44 -1.34
N VAL A 114 -2.82 4.15 -1.26
CA VAL A 114 -3.42 3.10 -2.07
C VAL A 114 -4.12 2.10 -1.15
N LEU A 115 -5.44 1.97 -1.32
CA LEU A 115 -6.20 0.94 -0.64
C LEU A 115 -6.27 -0.28 -1.53
N VAL A 116 -5.74 -1.40 -1.04
CA VAL A 116 -5.68 -2.67 -1.77
C VAL A 116 -6.80 -3.58 -1.31
N ASN A 117 -7.62 -4.02 -2.24
CA ASN A 117 -8.66 -5.01 -2.03
C ASN A 117 -8.23 -6.34 -2.65
N LEU A 118 -7.81 -7.29 -1.81
CA LEU A 118 -7.43 -8.62 -2.27
C LEU A 118 -8.66 -9.45 -2.64
N HIS A 119 -8.56 -10.21 -3.72
CA HIS A 119 -9.60 -11.12 -4.19
C HIS A 119 -9.07 -12.54 -4.30
N GLU A 120 -9.99 -13.51 -4.26
CA GLU A 120 -9.68 -14.89 -4.56
C GLU A 120 -9.73 -15.11 -6.08
N GLY A 121 -8.68 -15.74 -6.63
CA GLY A 121 -8.62 -16.13 -8.04
C GLY A 121 -8.47 -15.00 -9.07
N ARG A 122 -8.33 -13.73 -8.65
CA ARG A 122 -8.05 -12.59 -9.55
C ARG A 122 -7.11 -11.57 -8.93
N LEU A 123 -6.63 -10.64 -9.74
CA LEU A 123 -5.79 -9.52 -9.29
C LEU A 123 -6.55 -8.60 -8.33
N PRO A 124 -5.84 -7.93 -7.39
CA PRO A 124 -6.42 -6.94 -6.50
C PRO A 124 -7.02 -5.74 -7.23
N ASP A 125 -8.00 -5.09 -6.61
CA ASP A 125 -8.39 -3.74 -6.98
C ASP A 125 -7.59 -2.74 -6.14
N PHE A 126 -7.13 -1.65 -6.78
CA PHE A 126 -6.34 -0.60 -6.15
C PHE A 126 -7.14 0.70 -6.19
N TYR A 127 -7.54 1.22 -5.04
CA TYR A 127 -8.15 2.54 -4.93
C TYR A 127 -7.04 3.56 -4.67
N VAL A 128 -6.73 4.38 -5.68
CA VAL A 128 -5.61 5.32 -5.63
C VAL A 128 -6.11 6.72 -5.29
N TYR A 129 -5.62 7.30 -4.18
CA TYR A 129 -6.01 8.63 -3.74
C TYR A 129 -4.80 9.54 -3.54
N PRO A 130 -4.90 10.84 -3.90
CA PRO A 130 -4.14 11.85 -3.20
C PRO A 130 -4.44 11.78 -1.70
N TYR A 131 -3.40 11.84 -0.87
CA TYR A 131 -3.58 11.59 0.58
C TYR A 131 -4.51 12.59 1.25
N SER A 132 -4.42 13.87 0.87
CA SER A 132 -5.29 14.94 1.37
C SER A 132 -6.78 14.70 1.06
N GLU A 133 -7.09 14.27 -0.16
CA GLU A 133 -8.47 13.95 -0.55
C GLU A 133 -9.01 12.75 0.24
N PHE A 134 -8.18 11.72 0.44
CA PHE A 134 -8.56 10.56 1.24
C PHE A 134 -8.86 10.93 2.69
N VAL A 135 -8.01 11.75 3.30
CA VAL A 135 -8.19 12.21 4.68
C VAL A 135 -9.47 13.04 4.82
N SER A 136 -9.75 13.93 3.89
CA SER A 136 -11.01 14.69 3.88
C SER A 136 -12.21 13.77 3.81
N ARG A 137 -12.17 12.77 2.93
CA ARG A 137 -13.23 11.79 2.76
C ARG A 137 -13.48 10.94 4.02
N VAL A 138 -12.41 10.46 4.66
CA VAL A 138 -12.49 9.71 5.91
C VAL A 138 -13.04 10.57 7.05
N SER A 139 -12.67 11.85 7.08
CA SER A 139 -13.17 12.80 8.09
C SER A 139 -14.67 13.07 7.92
N GLU A 140 -15.16 13.22 6.69
CA GLU A 140 -16.59 13.34 6.39
C GLU A 140 -17.37 12.14 6.94
N ILE A 141 -16.95 10.92 6.58
CA ILE A 141 -17.56 9.67 7.04
C ILE A 141 -17.55 9.58 8.57
N PHE A 142 -16.43 9.95 9.19
CA PHE A 142 -16.33 9.92 10.64
C PHE A 142 -17.23 10.95 11.32
N ASN A 143 -17.30 12.17 10.80
CA ASN A 143 -18.17 13.23 11.31
C ASN A 143 -19.65 12.83 11.23
N GLU A 144 -20.06 12.21 10.13
CA GLU A 144 -21.40 11.64 10.01
C GLU A 144 -21.67 10.52 11.01
N TYR A 145 -20.66 9.68 11.26
CA TYR A 145 -20.78 8.59 12.22
C TYR A 145 -20.91 9.11 13.64
N ILE A 146 -20.09 10.07 14.06
CA ILE A 146 -19.99 10.50 15.46
C ILE A 146 -21.23 11.29 15.92
N VAL A 147 -21.88 12.02 15.01
CA VAL A 147 -23.10 12.79 15.33
C VAL A 147 -24.35 11.92 15.42
N LYS A 148 -24.37 10.73 14.81
CA LYS A 148 -25.49 9.80 14.89
C LYS A 148 -25.48 9.11 16.26
N PRO A 149 -26.59 9.15 17.05
CA PRO A 149 -26.62 8.45 18.33
C PRO A 149 -26.50 6.93 18.14
N LYS A 150 -26.14 6.23 19.20
CA LYS A 150 -26.22 4.77 19.26
C LYS A 150 -27.70 4.34 19.19
N ARG A 151 -27.94 3.04 18.90
CA ARG A 151 -29.29 2.46 18.92
C ARG A 151 -29.96 2.58 20.27
N THR A 152 -29.20 2.78 21.38
CA THR A 152 -29.65 3.04 22.75
C THR A 152 -30.03 4.50 23.01
N GLY A 153 -29.86 5.42 22.05
CA GLY A 153 -30.05 6.86 22.21
C GLY A 153 -28.84 7.61 22.79
N GLU A 154 -27.81 6.90 23.25
CA GLU A 154 -26.59 7.51 23.81
C GLU A 154 -25.70 8.13 22.72
N PRO A 155 -24.94 9.20 23.04
CA PRO A 155 -23.96 9.76 22.14
C PRO A 155 -22.83 8.74 21.86
N ARG A 156 -22.28 8.77 20.64
CA ARG A 156 -21.09 7.99 20.30
C ARG A 156 -19.85 8.66 20.85
N LYS A 157 -18.87 7.84 21.27
CA LYS A 157 -17.53 8.29 21.66
C LYS A 157 -16.56 7.95 20.53
N ASP A 158 -15.50 8.74 20.40
CA ASP A 158 -14.43 8.43 19.45
C ASP A 158 -13.79 7.09 19.83
N PRO A 159 -13.80 6.09 18.93
CA PRO A 159 -13.22 4.77 19.19
C PRO A 159 -11.68 4.74 19.08
N GLY A 160 -11.03 5.86 18.75
CA GLY A 160 -9.57 5.93 18.56
C GLY A 160 -9.08 5.29 17.25
N PHE A 161 -9.96 5.01 16.32
CA PHE A 161 -9.62 4.52 14.97
C PHE A 161 -10.71 4.96 13.98
N ARG A 162 -10.41 4.81 12.67
CA ARG A 162 -11.34 5.12 11.58
C ARG A 162 -11.56 3.87 10.73
N TRP A 163 -12.72 3.79 10.10
CA TRP A 163 -13.03 2.81 9.08
C TRP A 163 -13.36 3.52 7.77
N PHE A 164 -12.88 2.96 6.68
CA PHE A 164 -13.37 3.24 5.34
C PHE A 164 -14.05 1.98 4.85
N ASN A 165 -15.39 1.93 5.01
CA ASN A 165 -16.14 0.70 4.78
C ASN A 165 -16.53 0.58 3.31
N GLU A 166 -16.80 -0.65 2.87
CA GLU A 166 -17.33 -0.94 1.53
C GLU A 166 -18.64 -0.20 1.24
N VAL A 167 -19.49 -0.09 2.27
CA VAL A 167 -20.80 0.59 2.17
C VAL A 167 -20.69 2.11 2.03
N ASP A 168 -19.55 2.68 2.40
CA ASP A 168 -19.28 4.13 2.32
C ASP A 168 -18.72 4.54 0.94
N LEU A 169 -18.41 3.55 0.06
CA LEU A 169 -17.87 3.82 -1.26
C LEU A 169 -18.92 4.44 -2.18
N THR A 170 -18.63 5.64 -2.64
CA THR A 170 -19.40 6.37 -3.67
C THR A 170 -18.96 5.98 -5.08
N ASP A 171 -19.66 6.45 -6.10
CA ASP A 171 -19.25 6.28 -7.50
C ASP A 171 -17.91 6.99 -7.78
N ALA A 172 -17.65 8.13 -7.13
CA ALA A 172 -16.38 8.83 -7.21
C ALA A 172 -15.23 8.00 -6.60
N ASP A 173 -15.47 7.29 -5.50
CA ASP A 173 -14.51 6.35 -4.92
C ASP A 173 -14.26 5.16 -5.86
N ARG A 174 -15.32 4.61 -6.46
CA ARG A 174 -15.21 3.50 -7.43
C ARG A 174 -14.49 3.88 -8.72
N ALA A 175 -14.61 5.12 -9.17
CA ALA A 175 -13.86 5.64 -10.32
C ALA A 175 -12.34 5.73 -10.08
N ARG A 176 -11.88 5.57 -8.83
CA ARG A 176 -10.46 5.52 -8.48
C ARG A 176 -9.85 4.12 -8.57
N ILE A 177 -10.67 3.10 -8.86
CA ILE A 177 -10.18 1.73 -9.01
C ILE A 177 -9.21 1.68 -10.18
N ASN A 178 -7.99 1.22 -9.89
CA ASN A 178 -6.88 1.07 -10.86
C ASN A 178 -6.53 2.36 -11.62
N ASN A 179 -6.94 3.52 -11.11
CA ASN A 179 -6.61 4.81 -11.68
C ASN A 179 -5.29 5.34 -11.09
N TRP A 180 -4.18 4.93 -11.68
CA TRP A 180 -2.82 5.33 -11.28
C TRP A 180 -2.40 6.72 -11.77
N HIS A 181 -3.25 7.39 -12.57
CA HIS A 181 -2.95 8.70 -13.15
C HIS A 181 -2.45 9.75 -12.15
N PRO A 182 -2.99 9.90 -10.92
CA PRO A 182 -2.49 10.88 -9.95
C PRO A 182 -1.02 10.67 -9.58
N ILE A 183 -0.59 9.41 -9.40
CA ILE A 183 0.80 9.07 -9.10
C ILE A 183 1.67 9.27 -10.34
N ILE A 184 1.23 8.77 -11.49
CA ILE A 184 1.96 8.86 -12.76
C ILE A 184 2.20 10.30 -13.17
N SER A 185 1.18 11.15 -13.15
CA SER A 185 1.30 12.55 -13.51
C SER A 185 2.29 13.31 -12.62
N THR A 186 2.39 12.94 -11.35
CA THR A 186 3.38 13.51 -10.43
C THR A 186 4.79 13.05 -10.80
N LEU A 187 4.98 11.75 -11.08
CA LEU A 187 6.29 11.20 -11.49
C LEU A 187 6.77 11.74 -12.85
N GLU A 188 5.87 12.15 -13.73
CA GLU A 188 6.16 12.73 -15.05
C GLU A 188 6.24 14.27 -15.05
N GLY A 189 5.79 14.92 -13.98
CA GLY A 189 5.56 16.37 -13.93
C GLY A 189 6.76 17.28 -14.19
N SER A 190 8.00 16.77 -14.14
CA SER A 190 9.18 17.56 -14.48
C SER A 190 9.61 17.46 -15.97
N ASN A 191 9.20 16.44 -16.69
CA ASN A 191 9.53 16.29 -18.11
C ASN A 191 8.78 17.31 -19.00
N ASN A 192 7.57 17.71 -18.61
CA ASN A 192 6.79 18.71 -19.34
C ASN A 192 7.39 20.13 -19.23
N LYS A 193 8.04 20.46 -18.10
CA LYS A 193 8.70 21.77 -17.92
C LYS A 193 10.03 21.89 -18.69
N ARG A 194 10.77 20.78 -18.89
CA ARG A 194 12.04 20.81 -19.64
C ARG A 194 11.84 20.83 -21.16
N SER A 195 10.76 20.27 -21.69
CA SER A 195 10.45 20.30 -23.11
C SER A 195 10.03 21.70 -23.58
N THR A 196 9.34 22.48 -22.74
CA THR A 196 8.96 23.85 -23.02
C THR A 196 10.16 24.83 -23.00
N LEU A 197 11.13 24.61 -22.13
CA LEU A 197 12.35 25.44 -22.07
C LEU A 197 13.33 25.19 -23.25
N ARG A 198 13.36 23.98 -23.83
CA ARG A 198 14.19 23.70 -25.01
C ARG A 198 13.61 24.22 -26.32
N ARG A 199 12.31 24.53 -26.41
CA ARG A 199 11.67 25.11 -27.59
C ARG A 199 11.77 26.64 -27.66
N SER A 200 12.14 27.31 -26.54
CA SER A 200 12.29 28.78 -26.52
C SER A 200 13.73 29.26 -26.70
N SER A 201 14.69 28.39 -26.97
CA SER A 201 16.12 28.70 -27.16
C SER A 201 16.68 28.25 -28.51
N ALA A 202 15.87 28.26 -29.57
CA ALA A 202 16.36 28.16 -30.94
C ALA A 202 16.33 29.58 -31.56
N PRO A 203 17.45 30.06 -32.11
CA PRO A 203 17.55 31.39 -32.69
C PRO A 203 16.76 31.53 -33.99
#